data_fb53fe8f6ae69d3d0c31ab538b96f9e5
#
_entry.id   fb53fe8f6ae69d3d0c31ab538b96f9e5
#
_cell.length_a   1.000
_cell.length_b   1.000
_cell.length_c   1.000
_cell.angle_alpha   90.00
_cell.angle_beta   90.00
_cell.angle_gamma   90.00
#
_symmetry.space_group_name_H-M   'P 1'
#
loop_
_entity.id
_entity.type
_entity.pdbx_description
1 polymer ?
#
loop_
_entity_poly.entity_id
_entity_poly.type
_entity_poly.pdbx_seq_one_letter_code
_entity_poly.pdbx_strand_id
1 'polypeptide(L)'
;MEIKVMGSGCANCKALHATMSEAAKGLGIMDEVIYATDIQHVIEMNIMRLPAVVINGKVVSQGRKCTVAEAQELIKSQLPRL
;
A
#
# COMPACT_ATOMS: atom_id res chain seq x y z
N MET A 1 4.84 -3.92 11.09
CA MET A 1 3.91 -4.09 9.96
C MET A 1 4.60 -3.64 8.68
N GLU A 2 4.58 -4.46 7.66
CA GLU A 2 5.19 -4.14 6.38
C GLU A 2 4.12 -3.64 5.41
N ILE A 3 4.27 -2.41 4.95
CA ILE A 3 3.35 -1.80 4.00
C ILE A 3 4.13 -1.42 2.76
N LYS A 4 3.69 -1.90 1.60
CA LYS A 4 4.30 -1.60 0.31
C LYS A 4 3.26 -1.06 -0.66
N VAL A 5 3.68 -0.09 -1.46
CA VAL A 5 2.90 0.35 -2.61
C VAL A 5 3.67 -0.07 -3.85
N MET A 6 3.06 -0.93 -4.65
CA MET A 6 3.64 -1.42 -5.89
C MET A 6 3.16 -0.52 -7.03
N GLY A 7 4.08 -0.02 -7.81
CA GLY A 7 3.72 0.91 -8.89
C GLY A 7 4.71 0.93 -10.03
N SER A 8 4.34 1.65 -11.09
CA SER A 8 5.18 1.81 -12.29
C SER A 8 5.93 3.15 -12.33
N GLY A 9 5.91 3.91 -11.24
CA GLY A 9 6.51 5.24 -11.20
C GLY A 9 5.60 6.35 -11.70
N CYS A 10 4.34 6.05 -11.99
CA CYS A 10 3.37 7.06 -12.45
C CYS A 10 2.94 7.99 -11.32
N ALA A 11 2.33 9.12 -11.68
CA ALA A 11 1.87 10.11 -10.71
C ALA A 11 0.87 9.52 -9.71
N ASN A 12 -0.06 8.69 -10.19
CA ASN A 12 -1.06 8.05 -9.33
C ASN A 12 -0.42 7.08 -8.33
N CYS A 13 0.61 6.35 -8.76
CA CYS A 13 1.34 5.43 -7.91
C CYS A 13 2.07 6.17 -6.79
N LYS A 14 2.73 7.26 -7.13
CA LYS A 14 3.44 8.11 -6.17
C LYS A 14 2.47 8.77 -5.19
N ALA A 15 1.32 9.22 -5.69
CA ALA A 15 0.29 9.84 -4.86
C ALA A 15 -0.26 8.83 -3.84
N LEU A 16 -0.48 7.59 -4.25
CA LEU A 16 -0.94 6.54 -3.33
C LEU A 16 0.12 6.23 -2.27
N HIS A 17 1.40 6.22 -2.64
CA HIS A 17 2.48 6.03 -1.68
C HIS A 17 2.46 7.11 -0.61
N ALA A 18 2.30 8.38 -1.02
CA ALA A 18 2.22 9.49 -0.08
C ALA A 18 1.00 9.36 0.83
N THR A 19 -0.14 8.98 0.28
CA THR A 19 -1.39 8.77 1.03
C THR A 19 -1.22 7.66 2.07
N MET A 20 -0.63 6.54 1.68
CA MET A 20 -0.40 5.42 2.60
C MET A 20 0.58 5.81 3.70
N SER A 21 1.62 6.57 3.38
CA SER A 21 2.58 7.05 4.38
C SER A 21 1.91 7.94 5.41
N GLU A 22 1.05 8.86 4.96
CA GLU A 22 0.31 9.75 5.85
C GLU A 22 -0.68 8.97 6.71
N ALA A 23 -1.39 8.02 6.12
CA ALA A 23 -2.33 7.16 6.83
C ALA A 23 -1.63 6.37 7.95
N ALA A 24 -0.48 5.80 7.65
CA ALA A 24 0.30 5.04 8.64
C ALA A 24 0.74 5.94 9.81
N LYS A 25 1.20 7.14 9.51
CA LYS A 25 1.57 8.11 10.56
C LYS A 25 0.39 8.46 11.46
N GLY A 26 -0.78 8.65 10.85
CA GLY A 26 -2.01 8.96 11.61
C GLY A 26 -2.44 7.84 12.54
N LEU A 27 -2.05 6.60 12.24
CA LEU A 27 -2.33 5.43 13.08
C LEU A 27 -1.20 5.11 14.07
N GLY A 28 -0.16 5.94 14.13
CA GLY A 28 0.97 5.72 15.01
C GLY A 28 1.92 4.62 14.55
N ILE A 29 1.84 4.23 13.29
CA ILE A 29 2.73 3.21 12.72
C ILE A 29 4.06 3.86 12.37
N MET A 30 5.14 3.35 12.95
CA MET A 30 6.48 3.91 12.78
C MET A 30 7.22 3.30 11.59
N ASP A 31 6.70 2.22 11.03
CA ASP A 31 7.33 1.54 9.90
C ASP A 31 7.20 2.37 8.63
N GLU A 32 8.27 2.36 7.84
CA GLU A 32 8.27 3.07 6.57
C GLU A 32 7.38 2.35 5.54
N VAL A 33 6.59 3.14 4.80
CA VAL A 33 5.82 2.61 3.67
C VAL A 33 6.74 2.57 2.45
N ILE A 34 6.99 1.38 1.94
CA ILE A 34 7.94 1.14 0.86
C ILE A 34 7.25 1.33 -0.49
N TYR A 35 7.88 2.08 -1.38
CA TYR A 35 7.45 2.18 -2.77
C TYR A 35 8.32 1.24 -3.61
N ALA A 36 7.68 0.28 -4.27
CA ALA A 36 8.37 -0.72 -5.05
C ALA A 36 7.92 -0.69 -6.51
N THR A 37 8.88 -0.83 -7.42
CA THR A 37 8.62 -0.84 -8.87
C THR A 37 9.07 -2.14 -9.52
N ASP A 38 9.37 -3.16 -8.75
CA ASP A 38 9.84 -4.45 -9.25
C ASP A 38 8.71 -5.21 -9.94
N ILE A 39 8.74 -5.21 -11.26
CA ILE A 39 7.70 -5.82 -12.08
C ILE A 39 7.63 -7.34 -11.91
N GLN A 40 8.77 -7.97 -11.64
CA GLN A 40 8.81 -9.41 -11.39
C GLN A 40 8.05 -9.77 -10.13
N HIS A 41 8.20 -8.96 -9.08
CA HIS A 41 7.47 -9.14 -7.83
C HIS A 41 5.97 -8.94 -8.03
N VAL A 42 5.60 -7.97 -8.87
CA VAL A 42 4.20 -7.74 -9.25
C VAL A 42 3.59 -8.99 -9.87
N ILE A 43 4.32 -9.62 -10.79
CA ILE A 43 3.87 -10.84 -11.46
C ILE A 43 3.75 -11.99 -10.45
N GLU A 44 4.75 -12.18 -9.59
CA GLU A 44 4.77 -13.24 -8.58
C GLU A 44 3.60 -13.15 -7.61
N MET A 45 3.17 -11.94 -7.30
CA MET A 45 2.05 -11.70 -6.39
C MET A 45 0.69 -11.70 -7.08
N ASN A 46 0.63 -12.02 -8.37
CA ASN A 46 -0.60 -12.01 -9.17
C ASN A 46 -1.29 -10.64 -9.17
N ILE A 47 -0.53 -9.58 -9.12
CA ILE A 47 -1.08 -8.23 -9.16
C ILE A 47 -1.45 -7.90 -10.62
N MET A 48 -2.71 -7.60 -10.85
CA MET A 48 -3.26 -7.35 -12.19
C MET A 48 -3.33 -5.87 -12.54
N ARG A 49 -3.34 -5.00 -11.56
CA ARG A 49 -3.46 -3.56 -11.77
C ARG A 49 -2.55 -2.80 -10.81
N LEU A 50 -1.99 -1.69 -11.29
CA LEU A 50 -1.18 -0.79 -10.50
C LEU A 50 -1.88 0.56 -10.37
N PRO A 51 -1.74 1.26 -9.27
CA PRO A 51 -0.95 0.93 -8.09
C PRO A 51 -1.62 -0.13 -7.21
N ALA A 52 -0.83 -0.93 -6.54
CA ALA A 52 -1.31 -1.95 -5.61
C ALA A 52 -0.77 -1.72 -4.22
N VAL A 53 -1.55 -2.05 -3.21
CA VAL A 53 -1.15 -1.96 -1.81
C VAL A 53 -0.98 -3.37 -1.26
N VAL A 54 0.19 -3.62 -0.69
CA VAL A 54 0.53 -4.91 -0.07
C VAL A 54 0.84 -4.67 1.40
N ILE A 55 0.14 -5.37 2.27
CA ILE A 55 0.36 -5.27 3.72
C ILE A 55 0.69 -6.66 4.25
N ASN A 56 1.87 -6.79 4.87
CA ASN A 56 2.36 -8.06 5.41
C ASN A 56 2.32 -9.19 4.39
N GLY A 57 2.69 -8.89 3.15
CA GLY A 57 2.72 -9.87 2.06
C GLY A 57 1.38 -10.17 1.40
N LYS A 58 0.31 -9.50 1.83
CA LYS A 58 -1.02 -9.70 1.28
C LYS A 58 -1.44 -8.49 0.45
N VAL A 59 -1.89 -8.72 -0.78
CA VAL A 59 -2.42 -7.67 -1.65
C VAL A 59 -3.81 -7.28 -1.15
N VAL A 60 -3.97 -6.04 -0.69
CA VAL A 60 -5.24 -5.56 -0.12
C VAL A 60 -5.98 -4.60 -1.03
N SER A 61 -5.32 -4.05 -2.03
CA SER A 61 -5.94 -3.14 -2.99
C SER A 61 -5.17 -3.14 -4.30
N GLN A 62 -5.87 -3.00 -5.42
CA GLN A 62 -5.26 -2.94 -6.75
C GLN A 62 -6.00 -1.92 -7.62
N GLY A 63 -5.23 -1.11 -8.36
CA GLY A 63 -5.76 -0.21 -9.36
C GLY A 63 -6.66 0.90 -8.84
N ARG A 64 -6.59 1.19 -7.55
CA ARG A 64 -7.45 2.19 -6.91
C ARG A 64 -6.64 3.25 -6.20
N LYS A 65 -7.12 4.48 -6.29
CA LYS A 65 -6.66 5.56 -5.42
C LYS A 65 -7.45 5.50 -4.12
N CYS A 66 -6.79 5.86 -3.03
CA CYS A 66 -7.43 5.93 -1.73
C CYS A 66 -7.27 7.33 -1.15
N THR A 67 -8.26 7.77 -0.38
CA THR A 67 -8.08 8.90 0.51
C THR A 67 -7.30 8.43 1.74
N VAL A 68 -6.82 9.36 2.56
CA VAL A 68 -6.12 9.01 3.81
C VAL A 68 -7.04 8.15 4.70
N ALA A 69 -8.32 8.50 4.78
CA ALA A 69 -9.29 7.74 5.57
C ALA A 69 -9.45 6.31 5.07
N GLU A 70 -9.58 6.12 3.75
CA GLU A 70 -9.68 4.79 3.14
C GLU A 70 -8.40 3.99 3.35
N ALA A 71 -7.24 4.63 3.21
CA ALA A 71 -5.95 4.00 3.45
C ALA A 71 -5.82 3.53 4.89
N GLN A 72 -6.27 4.33 5.86
CA GLN A 72 -6.28 3.94 7.26
C GLN A 72 -7.17 2.74 7.51
N GLU A 73 -8.32 2.66 6.85
CA GLU A 73 -9.21 1.50 6.95
C GLU A 73 -8.55 0.23 6.41
N LEU A 74 -7.85 0.33 5.29
CA LEU A 74 -7.10 -0.81 4.73
C LEU A 74 -6.04 -1.30 5.72
N ILE A 75 -5.31 -0.38 6.32
CA ILE A 75 -4.27 -0.73 7.29
C ILE A 75 -4.89 -1.38 8.52
N LYS A 76 -5.97 -0.79 9.05
CA LYS A 76 -6.68 -1.33 10.21
C LYS A 76 -7.20 -2.73 9.98
N SER A 77 -7.66 -3.03 8.77
CA SER A 77 -8.18 -4.36 8.42
C SER A 77 -7.12 -5.45 8.54
N GLN A 78 -5.85 -5.09 8.49
CA GLN A 78 -4.72 -6.01 8.58
C GLN A 78 -4.03 -6.01 9.94
N LEU A 79 -4.46 -5.14 10.87
CA LEU A 79 -3.90 -5.13 12.21
C LEU A 79 -4.39 -6.33 13.00
N PRO A 80 -3.52 -6.94 13.83
CA PRO A 80 -3.97 -8.03 14.69
C PRO A 80 -4.99 -7.51 15.69
N ARG A 81 -6.00 -8.31 15.92
CA ARG A 81 -6.99 -8.01 16.96
C ARG A 81 -6.47 -8.54 18.29
N LEU A 82 -6.48 -7.67 19.26
CA LEU A 82 -6.10 -8.02 20.62
C LEU A 82 -7.33 -8.36 21.45
#